data_006628e33bff499a15502890aebf816c
#
_entry.id   006628e33bff499a15502890aebf816c
#
_cell.length_a   1.000
_cell.length_b   1.000
_cell.length_c   1.000
_cell.angle_alpha   90.00
_cell.angle_beta   90.00
_cell.angle_gamma   90.00
#
_symmetry.space_group_name_H-M   'P 1'
#
loop_
_entity.id
_entity.type
_entity.pdbx_description
1 polymer ?
#
loop_
_entity_poly.entity_id
_entity_poly.type
_entity_poly.pdbx_seq_one_letter_code
_entity_poly.pdbx_strand_id
1 'polypeptide(L)'
;APLATLGIYLFGTWHSIFFFPALISIVLAIITFVLLKDTPQSCGLPPIEEYKHEVVHTHTENEEKSTFKEIFYKYILHNKYLWYLAIANIFVYFIRYGVVSWAPTYLTAVKGFTKEGSRWAYFLYEWAGIPGMLVSGYLSDRVFRGRRAPATICFMLFVILAILVYWFNPAGNVLIDNLALIAIGFLIYGPVMMIGLQAADMVPRVATGGATGLTGLLGYLIGSAGAGAFMGLMVDLYGWDGGFIALVGACILSIVFLLLTLGDKGQQ
;
A
#
# COMPACT_ATOMS: atom_id res chain seq x y z
N ALA A 1 -11.06 -7.41 11.87
CA ALA A 1 -11.96 -8.53 12.21
C ALA A 1 -11.90 -8.90 13.69
N PRO A 2 -10.74 -9.20 14.36
CA PRO A 2 -10.73 -9.67 15.75
C PRO A 2 -11.39 -8.70 16.75
N LEU A 3 -11.11 -7.39 16.64
CA LEU A 3 -11.72 -6.39 17.52
C LEU A 3 -13.24 -6.30 17.35
N ALA A 4 -13.75 -6.43 16.13
CA ALA A 4 -15.19 -6.44 15.87
C ALA A 4 -15.85 -7.67 16.51
N THR A 5 -15.22 -8.84 16.37
CA THR A 5 -15.70 -10.09 17.00
C THR A 5 -15.68 -10.00 18.52
N LEU A 6 -14.60 -9.44 19.08
CA LEU A 6 -14.50 -9.20 20.52
C LEU A 6 -15.59 -8.22 21.01
N GLY A 7 -15.86 -7.17 20.22
CA GLY A 7 -16.94 -6.23 20.52
C GLY A 7 -18.31 -6.92 20.61
N ILE A 8 -18.65 -7.79 19.65
CA ILE A 8 -19.90 -8.58 19.69
C ILE A 8 -19.93 -9.49 20.93
N TYR A 9 -18.82 -10.15 21.22
CA TYR A 9 -18.73 -11.04 22.37
C TYR A 9 -18.95 -10.32 23.70
N LEU A 10 -18.38 -9.11 23.87
CA LEU A 10 -18.47 -8.32 25.10
C LEU A 10 -19.82 -7.62 25.28
N PHE A 11 -20.41 -7.11 24.22
CA PHE A 11 -21.59 -6.25 24.28
C PHE A 11 -22.87 -6.87 23.71
N GLY A 12 -22.78 -8.03 23.04
CA GLY A 12 -23.94 -8.77 22.53
C GLY A 12 -24.74 -8.09 21.43
N THR A 13 -24.29 -6.92 20.90
CA THR A 13 -25.00 -6.14 19.90
C THR A 13 -24.16 -5.96 18.64
N TRP A 14 -24.80 -5.95 17.48
CA TRP A 14 -24.10 -5.73 16.21
C TRP A 14 -23.46 -4.31 16.10
N HIS A 15 -24.01 -3.33 16.79
CA HIS A 15 -23.44 -1.97 16.82
C HIS A 15 -22.03 -1.94 17.43
N SER A 16 -21.70 -2.91 18.27
CA SER A 16 -20.37 -3.00 18.91
C SER A 16 -19.24 -3.23 17.91
N ILE A 17 -19.55 -3.71 16.70
CA ILE A 17 -18.59 -3.82 15.59
C ILE A 17 -17.98 -2.45 15.23
N PHE A 18 -18.74 -1.38 15.42
CA PHE A 18 -18.32 -0.01 15.09
C PHE A 18 -17.83 0.74 16.33
N PHE A 19 -18.63 0.82 17.40
CA PHE A 19 -18.26 1.67 18.53
C PHE A 19 -17.07 1.14 19.34
N PHE A 20 -16.88 -0.18 19.43
CA PHE A 20 -15.77 -0.73 20.20
C PHE A 20 -14.40 -0.44 19.59
N PRO A 21 -14.15 -0.68 18.28
CA PRO A 21 -12.91 -0.22 17.63
C PRO A 21 -12.76 1.30 17.63
N ALA A 22 -13.87 2.05 17.48
CA ALA A 22 -13.82 3.51 17.53
C ALA A 22 -13.34 4.04 18.89
N LEU A 23 -13.82 3.44 19.98
CA LEU A 23 -13.39 3.79 21.34
C LEU A 23 -11.89 3.53 21.54
N ILE A 24 -11.39 2.38 21.08
CA ILE A 24 -9.96 2.08 21.10
C ILE A 24 -9.17 3.10 20.29
N SER A 25 -9.66 3.47 19.10
CA SER A 25 -9.02 4.48 18.25
C SER A 25 -8.95 5.86 18.92
N ILE A 26 -10.00 6.26 19.64
CA ILE A 26 -10.02 7.52 20.42
C ILE A 26 -8.96 7.47 21.54
N VAL A 27 -8.87 6.36 22.27
CA VAL A 27 -7.86 6.20 23.33
C VAL A 27 -6.46 6.28 22.73
N LEU A 28 -6.20 5.58 21.62
CA LEU A 28 -4.91 5.65 20.92
C LEU A 28 -4.60 7.06 20.40
N ALA A 29 -5.59 7.79 19.88
CA ALA A 29 -5.42 9.17 19.44
C ALA A 29 -5.02 10.08 20.58
N ILE A 30 -5.64 9.94 21.77
CA ILE A 30 -5.28 10.71 22.96
C ILE A 30 -3.85 10.37 23.40
N ILE A 31 -3.49 9.08 23.44
CA ILE A 31 -2.13 8.64 23.78
C ILE A 31 -1.12 9.23 22.80
N THR A 32 -1.39 9.16 21.51
CA THR A 32 -0.53 9.72 20.46
C THR A 32 -0.37 11.23 20.63
N PHE A 33 -1.47 11.95 20.86
CA PHE A 33 -1.44 13.40 21.06
C PHE A 33 -0.59 13.83 22.28
N VAL A 34 -0.66 13.06 23.36
CA VAL A 34 0.11 13.37 24.58
C VAL A 34 1.59 12.99 24.46
N LEU A 35 1.88 11.83 23.87
CA LEU A 35 3.23 11.25 23.85
C LEU A 35 4.05 11.66 22.62
N LEU A 36 3.41 11.85 21.47
CA LEU A 36 4.12 12.17 20.23
C LEU A 36 4.47 13.66 20.21
N LYS A 37 5.73 13.95 19.88
CA LYS A 37 6.22 15.30 19.62
C LYS A 37 6.54 15.49 18.15
N ASP A 38 6.22 16.63 17.59
CA ASP A 38 6.33 16.90 16.15
C ASP A 38 7.79 16.93 15.67
N THR A 39 8.68 17.49 16.50
CA THR A 39 10.08 17.69 16.12
C THR A 39 11.02 17.44 17.31
N PRO A 40 12.29 17.05 17.06
CA PRO A 40 13.29 16.95 18.13
C PRO A 40 13.46 18.26 18.91
N GLN A 41 13.38 19.39 18.20
CA GLN A 41 13.51 20.73 18.82
C GLN A 41 12.42 21.00 19.84
N SER A 42 11.20 20.50 19.65
CA SER A 42 10.11 20.62 20.62
C SER A 42 10.39 19.89 21.95
N CYS A 43 11.38 18.98 21.94
CA CYS A 43 11.89 18.27 23.11
C CYS A 43 13.21 18.87 23.64
N GLY A 44 13.66 20.00 23.12
CA GLY A 44 14.95 20.62 23.49
C GLY A 44 16.18 19.90 22.91
N LEU A 45 15.98 19.04 21.90
CA LEU A 45 17.06 18.34 21.22
C LEU A 45 17.52 19.12 19.97
N PRO A 46 18.77 18.96 19.51
CA PRO A 46 19.25 19.60 18.29
C PRO A 46 18.48 19.06 17.05
N PRO A 47 18.46 19.81 15.93
CA PRO A 47 17.95 19.34 14.66
C PRO A 47 18.59 18.02 14.25
N ILE A 48 17.86 17.17 13.51
CA ILE A 48 18.36 15.84 13.12
C ILE A 48 19.57 15.92 12.19
N GLU A 49 19.66 16.98 11.40
CA GLU A 49 20.76 17.27 10.50
C GLU A 49 22.06 17.54 11.29
N GLU A 50 21.97 18.31 12.37
CA GLU A 50 23.09 18.59 13.27
C GLU A 50 23.53 17.33 14.02
N TYR A 51 22.58 16.53 14.50
CA TYR A 51 22.87 15.25 15.17
C TYR A 51 23.57 14.24 14.28
N LYS A 52 23.17 14.17 13.01
CA LYS A 52 23.75 13.24 12.03
C LYS A 52 25.00 13.77 11.34
N HIS A 53 25.40 15.01 11.60
CA HIS A 53 26.47 15.71 10.88
C HIS A 53 26.26 15.70 9.35
N GLU A 54 25.00 15.68 8.92
CA GLU A 54 24.66 15.82 7.51
C GLU A 54 24.84 17.30 7.12
N VAL A 55 25.39 17.53 5.93
CA VAL A 55 25.49 18.89 5.38
C VAL A 55 24.05 19.43 5.29
N VAL A 56 23.77 20.47 6.05
CA VAL A 56 22.51 21.21 5.94
C VAL A 56 22.47 21.71 4.51
N HIS A 57 21.72 21.04 3.66
CA HIS A 57 21.32 21.65 2.40
C HIS A 57 20.48 22.86 2.81
N THR A 58 21.11 24.03 2.81
CA THR A 58 20.48 25.32 3.08
C THR A 58 19.27 25.35 2.15
N HIS A 59 18.08 25.12 2.74
CA HIS A 59 16.85 25.39 2.02
C HIS A 59 16.99 26.81 1.53
N THR A 60 17.04 26.98 0.21
CA THR A 60 17.17 28.32 -0.36
C THR A 60 16.04 29.12 0.27
N GLU A 61 16.37 30.26 0.93
CA GLU A 61 15.38 31.16 1.58
C GLU A 61 14.18 31.50 0.67
N ASN A 62 14.33 31.25 -0.63
CA ASN A 62 13.30 31.36 -1.64
C ASN A 62 12.26 30.22 -1.61
N GLU A 63 12.57 29.04 -1.07
CA GLU A 63 11.59 27.92 -0.99
C GLU A 63 10.62 28.10 0.18
N GLU A 64 11.07 28.71 1.29
CA GLU A 64 10.20 29.04 2.42
C GLU A 64 9.20 30.17 2.10
N LYS A 65 9.51 31.04 1.13
CA LYS A 65 8.64 32.13 0.68
C LYS A 65 7.68 31.75 -0.42
N SER A 66 7.80 30.53 -0.99
CA SER A 66 6.94 30.08 -2.08
C SER A 66 5.54 29.77 -1.59
N THR A 67 4.53 30.27 -2.28
CA THR A 67 3.13 29.98 -1.97
C THR A 67 2.83 28.50 -2.22
N PHE A 68 1.96 27.88 -1.39
CA PHE A 68 1.52 26.48 -1.57
C PHE A 68 1.12 26.17 -3.02
N LYS A 69 0.46 27.09 -3.72
CA LYS A 69 0.08 26.90 -5.13
C LYS A 69 1.29 26.77 -6.05
N GLU A 70 2.35 27.54 -5.84
CA GLU A 70 3.57 27.48 -6.65
C GLU A 70 4.32 26.17 -6.45
N ILE A 71 4.44 25.73 -5.19
CA ILE A 71 5.06 24.46 -4.83
C ILE A 71 4.27 23.31 -5.44
N PHE A 72 2.95 23.30 -5.29
CA PHE A 72 2.07 22.26 -5.82
C PHE A 72 2.13 22.21 -7.37
N TYR A 73 2.05 23.34 -8.02
CA TYR A 73 2.09 23.40 -9.48
C TYR A 73 3.45 22.98 -10.04
N LYS A 74 4.54 23.49 -9.47
CA LYS A 74 5.91 23.26 -9.96
C LYS A 74 6.39 21.83 -9.71
N TYR A 75 6.25 21.33 -8.48
CA TYR A 75 6.86 20.05 -8.06
C TYR A 75 5.93 18.86 -8.20
N ILE A 76 4.61 19.07 -8.24
CA ILE A 76 3.63 17.98 -8.29
C ILE A 76 3.00 17.87 -9.65
N LEU A 77 2.30 18.91 -10.13
CA LEU A 77 1.55 18.82 -11.38
C LEU A 77 2.43 18.70 -12.62
N HIS A 78 3.60 19.33 -12.65
CA HIS A 78 4.54 19.29 -13.78
C HIS A 78 5.53 18.12 -13.74
N ASN A 79 5.58 17.36 -12.66
CA ASN A 79 6.47 16.21 -12.54
C ASN A 79 5.85 14.98 -13.21
N LYS A 80 6.27 14.70 -14.46
CA LYS A 80 5.78 13.55 -15.22
C LYS A 80 6.06 12.21 -14.56
N TYR A 81 7.19 12.07 -13.85
CA TYR A 81 7.54 10.83 -13.17
C TYR A 81 6.64 10.56 -11.97
N LEU A 82 6.23 11.62 -11.27
CA LEU A 82 5.26 11.51 -10.20
C LEU A 82 3.89 11.03 -10.71
N TRP A 83 3.47 11.48 -11.92
CA TRP A 83 2.26 10.99 -12.56
C TRP A 83 2.36 9.52 -12.97
N TYR A 84 3.49 9.08 -13.53
CA TYR A 84 3.70 7.66 -13.83
C TYR A 84 3.62 6.81 -12.56
N LEU A 85 4.23 7.29 -11.47
CA LEU A 85 4.20 6.63 -10.18
C LEU A 85 2.78 6.58 -9.60
N ALA A 86 2.02 7.67 -9.70
CA ALA A 86 0.64 7.75 -9.24
C ALA A 86 -0.29 6.81 -10.03
N ILE A 87 -0.09 6.67 -11.35
CA ILE A 87 -0.82 5.72 -12.19
C ILE A 87 -0.42 4.27 -11.82
N ALA A 88 0.87 3.99 -11.62
CA ALA A 88 1.31 2.68 -11.13
C ALA A 88 0.62 2.32 -9.81
N ASN A 89 0.46 3.30 -8.92
CA ASN A 89 -0.22 3.11 -7.63
C ASN A 89 -1.70 2.75 -7.76
N ILE A 90 -2.39 3.25 -8.78
CA ILE A 90 -3.78 2.84 -9.09
C ILE A 90 -3.85 1.32 -9.24
N PHE A 91 -2.95 0.76 -10.04
CA PHE A 91 -2.93 -0.69 -10.30
C PHE A 91 -2.49 -1.50 -9.10
N VAL A 92 -1.52 -1.03 -8.31
CA VAL A 92 -1.10 -1.69 -7.05
C VAL A 92 -2.27 -1.75 -6.07
N TYR A 93 -3.01 -0.65 -5.91
CA TYR A 93 -4.19 -0.60 -5.05
C TYR A 93 -5.35 -1.44 -5.61
N PHE A 94 -5.51 -1.47 -6.93
CA PHE A 94 -6.48 -2.35 -7.58
C PHE A 94 -6.21 -3.81 -7.24
N ILE A 95 -4.96 -4.28 -7.33
CA ILE A 95 -4.58 -5.65 -7.00
C ILE A 95 -4.84 -5.93 -5.52
N ARG A 96 -4.33 -5.07 -4.64
CA ARG A 96 -4.48 -5.21 -3.19
C ARG A 96 -5.94 -5.34 -2.79
N TYR A 97 -6.77 -4.39 -3.19
CA TYR A 97 -8.18 -4.36 -2.81
C TYR A 97 -9.04 -5.33 -3.60
N GLY A 98 -8.66 -5.66 -4.84
CA GLY A 98 -9.29 -6.73 -5.61
C GLY A 98 -9.15 -8.07 -4.92
N VAL A 99 -7.95 -8.44 -4.49
CA VAL A 99 -7.73 -9.67 -3.73
C VAL A 99 -8.46 -9.63 -2.39
N VAL A 100 -8.29 -8.57 -1.59
CA VAL A 100 -8.91 -8.43 -0.27
C VAL A 100 -10.44 -8.56 -0.31
N SER A 101 -11.07 -7.89 -1.26
CA SER A 101 -12.54 -7.85 -1.34
C SER A 101 -13.14 -9.16 -1.85
N TRP A 102 -12.46 -9.83 -2.78
CA TRP A 102 -13.02 -10.98 -3.48
C TRP A 102 -12.49 -12.33 -3.02
N ALA A 103 -11.33 -12.39 -2.34
CA ALA A 103 -10.76 -13.64 -1.84
C ALA A 103 -11.72 -14.42 -0.91
N PRO A 104 -12.43 -13.81 0.06
CA PRO A 104 -13.37 -14.58 0.90
C PRO A 104 -14.51 -15.23 0.10
N THR A 105 -15.03 -14.52 -0.92
CA THR A 105 -16.08 -15.06 -1.77
C THR A 105 -15.55 -16.17 -2.67
N TYR A 106 -14.39 -15.97 -3.28
CA TYR A 106 -13.73 -17.00 -4.12
C TYR A 106 -13.41 -18.26 -3.34
N LEU A 107 -12.84 -18.13 -2.15
CA LEU A 107 -12.50 -19.25 -1.27
C LEU A 107 -13.73 -20.07 -0.90
N THR A 108 -14.86 -19.41 -0.60
CA THR A 108 -16.09 -20.12 -0.22
C THR A 108 -16.84 -20.68 -1.41
N ALA A 109 -16.92 -19.95 -2.53
CA ALA A 109 -17.70 -20.34 -3.69
C ALA A 109 -17.00 -21.38 -4.58
N VAL A 110 -15.66 -21.30 -4.70
CA VAL A 110 -14.90 -22.12 -5.65
C VAL A 110 -13.97 -23.13 -4.96
N LYS A 111 -13.29 -22.70 -3.88
CA LYS A 111 -12.26 -23.53 -3.22
C LYS A 111 -12.81 -24.42 -2.10
N GLY A 112 -14.11 -24.29 -1.75
CA GLY A 112 -14.74 -25.12 -0.74
C GLY A 112 -14.38 -24.79 0.72
N PHE A 113 -13.86 -23.58 0.97
CA PHE A 113 -13.58 -23.15 2.35
C PHE A 113 -14.86 -22.92 3.14
N THR A 114 -14.78 -23.16 4.44
CA THR A 114 -15.81 -22.68 5.37
C THR A 114 -15.75 -21.16 5.51
N LYS A 115 -16.85 -20.53 5.92
CA LYS A 115 -16.88 -19.08 6.19
C LYS A 115 -15.81 -18.65 7.23
N GLU A 116 -15.55 -19.50 8.20
CA GLU A 116 -14.53 -19.26 9.21
C GLU A 116 -13.12 -19.41 8.64
N GLY A 117 -12.87 -20.46 7.86
CA GLY A 117 -11.59 -20.65 7.16
C GLY A 117 -11.24 -19.49 6.23
N SER A 118 -12.22 -18.95 5.48
CA SER A 118 -11.99 -17.82 4.60
C SER A 118 -11.67 -16.51 5.37
N ARG A 119 -12.26 -16.32 6.58
CA ARG A 119 -11.93 -15.18 7.45
C ARG A 119 -10.50 -15.28 8.00
N TRP A 120 -10.06 -16.49 8.35
CA TRP A 120 -8.69 -16.72 8.79
C TRP A 120 -7.69 -16.48 7.65
N ALA A 121 -7.99 -16.94 6.43
CA ALA A 121 -7.16 -16.69 5.25
C ALA A 121 -7.01 -15.19 4.97
N TYR A 122 -8.12 -14.42 5.05
CA TYR A 122 -8.11 -12.96 4.96
C TYR A 122 -7.25 -12.31 6.06
N PHE A 123 -7.39 -12.77 7.29
CA PHE A 123 -6.60 -12.27 8.42
C PHE A 123 -5.10 -12.51 8.20
N LEU A 124 -4.72 -13.70 7.75
CA LEU A 124 -3.33 -14.04 7.48
C LEU A 124 -2.74 -13.21 6.33
N TYR A 125 -3.54 -12.94 5.29
CA TYR A 125 -3.16 -12.03 4.21
C TYR A 125 -2.79 -10.64 4.72
N GLU A 126 -3.62 -10.03 5.55
CA GLU A 126 -3.39 -8.69 6.10
C GLU A 126 -2.17 -8.66 7.04
N TRP A 127 -2.04 -9.67 7.91
CA TRP A 127 -0.92 -9.77 8.84
C TRP A 127 0.42 -10.01 8.14
N ALA A 128 0.43 -10.76 7.06
CA ALA A 128 1.62 -10.99 6.25
C ALA A 128 2.17 -9.69 5.63
N GLY A 129 1.33 -8.68 5.46
CA GLY A 129 1.73 -7.36 4.98
C GLY A 129 2.73 -6.65 5.89
N ILE A 130 2.64 -6.84 7.21
CA ILE A 130 3.54 -6.18 8.18
C ILE A 130 5.00 -6.58 7.93
N PRO A 131 5.38 -7.87 8.02
CA PRO A 131 6.75 -8.27 7.68
C PRO A 131 7.09 -8.00 6.22
N GLY A 132 6.12 -8.04 5.30
CA GLY A 132 6.32 -7.70 3.90
C GLY A 132 6.84 -6.28 3.70
N MET A 133 6.25 -5.29 4.37
CA MET A 133 6.73 -3.91 4.32
C MET A 133 8.16 -3.77 4.88
N LEU A 134 8.46 -4.41 6.01
CA LEU A 134 9.79 -4.35 6.62
C LEU A 134 10.85 -4.97 5.71
N VAL A 135 10.57 -6.16 5.18
CA VAL A 135 11.50 -6.86 4.27
C VAL A 135 11.70 -6.08 2.98
N SER A 136 10.63 -5.50 2.41
CA SER A 136 10.74 -4.71 1.19
C SER A 136 11.59 -3.46 1.40
N GLY A 137 11.45 -2.75 2.53
CA GLY A 137 12.30 -1.63 2.91
C GLY A 137 13.76 -2.04 3.04
N TYR A 138 14.04 -3.10 3.79
CA TYR A 138 15.39 -3.63 3.96
C TYR A 138 16.03 -4.04 2.62
N LEU A 139 15.29 -4.74 1.75
CA LEU A 139 15.80 -5.14 0.43
C LEU A 139 16.05 -3.92 -0.47
N SER A 140 15.14 -2.93 -0.46
CA SER A 140 15.36 -1.69 -1.19
C SER A 140 16.64 -0.99 -0.80
N ASP A 141 16.92 -0.88 0.50
CA ASP A 141 18.08 -0.15 1.01
C ASP A 141 19.38 -0.94 0.81
N ARG A 142 19.37 -2.25 1.08
CA ARG A 142 20.59 -3.08 1.05
C ARG A 142 20.92 -3.65 -0.33
N VAL A 143 19.91 -4.23 -1.02
CA VAL A 143 20.12 -4.92 -2.30
C VAL A 143 20.06 -3.94 -3.46
N PHE A 144 19.03 -3.08 -3.46
CA PHE A 144 18.79 -2.11 -4.53
C PHE A 144 19.46 -0.74 -4.29
N ARG A 145 20.25 -0.61 -3.21
CA ARG A 145 21.03 0.61 -2.87
C ARG A 145 20.13 1.87 -2.78
N GLY A 146 18.97 1.74 -2.15
CA GLY A 146 17.99 2.81 -2.01
C GLY A 146 17.13 3.09 -3.24
N ARG A 147 17.33 2.39 -4.35
CA ARG A 147 16.54 2.56 -5.57
C ARG A 147 15.19 1.88 -5.43
N ARG A 148 14.13 2.68 -5.18
CA ARG A 148 12.78 2.20 -4.86
C ARG A 148 12.10 1.49 -6.04
N ALA A 149 12.17 2.06 -7.26
CA ALA A 149 11.48 1.53 -8.44
C ALA A 149 11.91 0.09 -8.81
N PRO A 150 13.22 -0.28 -8.91
CA PRO A 150 13.61 -1.65 -9.19
C PRO A 150 13.16 -2.65 -8.12
N ALA A 151 13.20 -2.24 -6.84
CA ALA A 151 12.71 -3.06 -5.74
C ALA A 151 11.20 -3.33 -5.89
N THR A 152 10.41 -2.28 -6.15
CA THR A 152 8.96 -2.39 -6.37
C THR A 152 8.64 -3.30 -7.55
N ILE A 153 9.34 -3.17 -8.68
CA ILE A 153 9.16 -4.03 -9.86
C ILE A 153 9.45 -5.50 -9.51
N CYS A 154 10.53 -5.76 -8.77
CA CYS A 154 10.86 -7.12 -8.34
C CYS A 154 9.74 -7.74 -7.50
N PHE A 155 9.20 -7.00 -6.52
CA PHE A 155 8.07 -7.45 -5.72
C PHE A 155 6.82 -7.69 -6.57
N MET A 156 6.52 -6.82 -7.55
CA MET A 156 5.37 -6.98 -8.45
C MET A 156 5.48 -8.23 -9.33
N LEU A 157 6.69 -8.60 -9.77
CA LEU A 157 6.91 -9.86 -10.49
C LEU A 157 6.59 -11.08 -9.61
N PHE A 158 7.01 -11.07 -8.35
CA PHE A 158 6.65 -12.12 -7.41
C PHE A 158 5.16 -12.13 -7.05
N VAL A 159 4.49 -10.97 -7.02
CA VAL A 159 3.03 -10.90 -6.88
C VAL A 159 2.33 -11.62 -8.03
N ILE A 160 2.78 -11.44 -9.28
CA ILE A 160 2.23 -12.19 -10.42
C ILE A 160 2.35 -13.69 -10.19
N LEU A 161 3.53 -14.18 -9.79
CA LEU A 161 3.75 -15.60 -9.53
C LEU A 161 2.83 -16.12 -8.42
N ALA A 162 2.67 -15.38 -7.33
CA ALA A 162 1.79 -15.75 -6.24
C ALA A 162 0.31 -15.77 -6.65
N ILE A 163 -0.13 -14.82 -7.48
CA ILE A 163 -1.48 -14.79 -8.05
C ILE A 163 -1.69 -16.00 -8.97
N LEU A 164 -0.71 -16.36 -9.82
CA LEU A 164 -0.82 -17.53 -10.70
C LEU A 164 -0.90 -18.82 -9.91
N VAL A 165 -0.11 -18.98 -8.84
CA VAL A 165 -0.20 -20.13 -7.93
C VAL A 165 -1.59 -20.21 -7.31
N TYR A 166 -2.14 -19.08 -6.82
CA TYR A 166 -3.48 -19.04 -6.24
C TYR A 166 -4.57 -19.39 -7.25
N TRP A 167 -4.45 -18.88 -8.47
CA TRP A 167 -5.42 -19.12 -9.55
C TRP A 167 -5.45 -20.59 -10.00
N PHE A 168 -4.27 -21.14 -10.33
CA PHE A 168 -4.18 -22.50 -10.90
C PHE A 168 -4.20 -23.61 -9.86
N ASN A 169 -4.19 -23.30 -8.55
CA ASN A 169 -4.31 -24.32 -7.52
C ASN A 169 -5.70 -25.00 -7.61
N PRO A 170 -5.79 -26.35 -7.68
CA PRO A 170 -7.09 -27.05 -7.70
C PRO A 170 -7.83 -26.86 -6.38
N ALA A 171 -9.17 -26.91 -6.46
CA ALA A 171 -10.02 -26.86 -5.28
C ALA A 171 -9.72 -28.02 -4.32
N GLY A 172 -9.83 -27.76 -3.02
CA GLY A 172 -9.57 -28.74 -1.95
C GLY A 172 -8.16 -28.71 -1.36
N ASN A 173 -7.22 -28.00 -1.99
CA ASN A 173 -5.86 -27.86 -1.44
C ASN A 173 -5.73 -26.58 -0.59
N VAL A 174 -6.36 -26.61 0.59
CA VAL A 174 -6.47 -25.46 1.53
C VAL A 174 -5.11 -24.87 1.91
N LEU A 175 -4.08 -25.73 2.03
CA LEU A 175 -2.74 -25.26 2.42
C LEU A 175 -2.12 -24.34 1.37
N ILE A 176 -2.18 -24.74 0.09
CA ILE A 176 -1.61 -23.94 -1.00
C ILE A 176 -2.37 -22.63 -1.18
N ASP A 177 -3.71 -22.64 -1.07
CA ASP A 177 -4.51 -21.42 -1.15
C ASP A 177 -4.16 -20.43 -0.02
N ASN A 178 -4.01 -20.91 1.21
CA ASN A 178 -3.58 -20.06 2.33
C ASN A 178 -2.15 -19.52 2.13
N LEU A 179 -1.20 -20.36 1.72
CA LEU A 179 0.18 -19.94 1.47
C LEU A 179 0.27 -18.93 0.32
N ALA A 180 -0.51 -19.13 -0.74
CA ALA A 180 -0.56 -18.19 -1.86
C ALA A 180 -1.14 -16.83 -1.42
N LEU A 181 -2.21 -16.81 -0.63
CA LEU A 181 -2.76 -15.56 -0.08
C LEU A 181 -1.81 -14.86 0.87
N ILE A 182 -1.13 -15.59 1.76
CA ILE A 182 -0.07 -15.05 2.63
C ILE A 182 1.04 -14.45 1.77
N ALA A 183 1.47 -15.16 0.72
CA ALA A 183 2.50 -14.67 -0.19
C ALA A 183 2.07 -13.40 -0.94
N ILE A 184 0.82 -13.35 -1.46
CA ILE A 184 0.28 -12.16 -2.10
C ILE A 184 0.25 -10.99 -1.10
N GLY A 185 -0.25 -11.20 0.13
CA GLY A 185 -0.28 -10.19 1.19
C GLY A 185 1.13 -9.69 1.53
N PHE A 186 2.07 -10.59 1.79
CA PHE A 186 3.46 -10.24 2.08
C PHE A 186 4.09 -9.40 0.96
N LEU A 187 3.86 -9.80 -0.29
CA LEU A 187 4.51 -9.19 -1.45
C LEU A 187 3.87 -7.85 -1.87
N ILE A 188 2.54 -7.70 -1.81
CA ILE A 188 1.84 -6.51 -2.31
C ILE A 188 2.04 -5.29 -1.40
N TYR A 189 2.21 -5.49 -0.09
CA TYR A 189 2.42 -4.40 0.86
C TYR A 189 3.77 -3.70 0.68
N GLY A 190 4.77 -4.40 0.11
CA GLY A 190 6.03 -3.79 -0.30
C GLY A 190 5.83 -2.67 -1.31
N PRO A 191 5.26 -2.91 -2.50
CA PRO A 191 4.88 -1.91 -3.48
C PRO A 191 4.05 -0.75 -2.91
N VAL A 192 3.05 -1.05 -2.07
CA VAL A 192 2.20 -0.03 -1.43
C VAL A 192 3.04 0.98 -0.63
N MET A 193 4.00 0.50 0.16
CA MET A 193 4.89 1.36 0.94
C MET A 193 5.94 2.06 0.06
N MET A 194 6.58 1.31 -0.85
CA MET A 194 7.67 1.81 -1.68
C MET A 194 7.26 2.95 -2.60
N ILE A 195 6.04 2.91 -3.17
CA ILE A 195 5.52 3.97 -4.03
C ILE A 195 5.37 5.27 -3.25
N GLY A 196 4.88 5.22 -2.00
CA GLY A 196 4.80 6.40 -1.14
C GLY A 196 6.18 6.98 -0.83
N LEU A 197 7.16 6.13 -0.50
CA LEU A 197 8.54 6.55 -0.27
C LEU A 197 9.18 7.13 -1.53
N GLN A 198 8.99 6.49 -2.69
CA GLN A 198 9.51 6.99 -3.97
C GLN A 198 8.90 8.35 -4.32
N ALA A 199 7.61 8.57 -4.08
CA ALA A 199 6.96 9.87 -4.29
C ALA A 199 7.59 10.96 -3.40
N ALA A 200 7.91 10.61 -2.15
CA ALA A 200 8.60 11.52 -1.22
C ALA A 200 10.03 11.85 -1.69
N ASP A 201 10.76 10.85 -2.21
CA ASP A 201 12.14 10.99 -2.68
C ASP A 201 12.24 11.81 -3.99
N MET A 202 11.15 11.91 -4.78
CA MET A 202 11.11 12.62 -6.07
C MET A 202 10.91 14.14 -5.95
N VAL A 203 10.61 14.65 -4.77
CA VAL A 203 10.26 16.05 -4.57
C VAL A 203 10.99 16.65 -3.37
N PRO A 204 11.18 17.99 -3.32
CA PRO A 204 11.71 18.64 -2.13
C PRO A 204 10.83 18.39 -0.90
N ARG A 205 11.40 18.48 0.31
CA ARG A 205 10.70 18.23 1.58
C ARG A 205 9.39 19.01 1.73
N VAL A 206 9.35 20.26 1.25
CA VAL A 206 8.15 21.11 1.28
C VAL A 206 6.99 20.60 0.43
N ALA A 207 7.27 19.75 -0.58
CA ALA A 207 6.27 19.18 -1.49
C ALA A 207 5.91 17.71 -1.17
N THR A 208 6.62 17.07 -0.24
CA THR A 208 6.49 15.62 0.09
C THR A 208 5.05 15.23 0.42
N GLY A 209 4.38 16.00 1.28
CA GLY A 209 2.99 15.72 1.65
C GLY A 209 2.03 15.80 0.46
N GLY A 210 2.26 16.73 -0.47
CA GLY A 210 1.45 16.83 -1.68
C GLY A 210 1.72 15.70 -2.68
N ALA A 211 2.97 15.29 -2.84
CA ALA A 211 3.35 14.19 -3.74
C ALA A 211 2.81 12.84 -3.26
N THR A 212 3.01 12.52 -1.97
CA THR A 212 2.44 11.31 -1.36
C THR A 212 0.92 11.36 -1.32
N GLY A 213 0.33 12.55 -1.09
CA GLY A 213 -1.12 12.77 -1.16
C GLY A 213 -1.69 12.49 -2.55
N LEU A 214 -1.05 12.94 -3.62
CA LEU A 214 -1.48 12.68 -4.99
C LEU A 214 -1.47 11.18 -5.31
N THR A 215 -0.37 10.49 -5.01
CA THR A 215 -0.26 9.04 -5.24
C THR A 215 -1.27 8.26 -4.43
N GLY A 216 -1.48 8.63 -3.17
CA GLY A 216 -2.49 8.03 -2.30
C GLY A 216 -3.92 8.29 -2.80
N LEU A 217 -4.25 9.54 -3.16
CA LEU A 217 -5.57 9.92 -3.68
C LEU A 217 -5.97 9.07 -4.88
N LEU A 218 -5.08 8.96 -5.90
CA LEU A 218 -5.36 8.18 -7.09
C LEU A 218 -5.45 6.68 -6.78
N GLY A 219 -4.56 6.17 -5.92
CA GLY A 219 -4.61 4.77 -5.47
C GLY A 219 -5.92 4.42 -4.79
N TYR A 220 -6.40 5.24 -3.85
CA TYR A 220 -7.65 4.99 -3.14
C TYR A 220 -8.88 5.27 -3.99
N LEU A 221 -8.95 6.44 -4.65
CA LEU A 221 -10.15 6.87 -5.36
C LEU A 221 -10.41 6.03 -6.62
N ILE A 222 -9.36 5.70 -7.38
CA ILE A 222 -9.50 4.95 -8.63
C ILE A 222 -9.17 3.48 -8.40
N GLY A 223 -8.02 3.18 -7.81
CA GLY A 223 -7.53 1.81 -7.63
C GLY A 223 -8.42 1.00 -6.68
N SER A 224 -8.60 1.46 -5.45
CA SER A 224 -9.37 0.73 -4.45
C SER A 224 -10.88 0.74 -4.77
N ALA A 225 -11.46 1.90 -5.07
CA ALA A 225 -12.89 1.99 -5.38
C ALA A 225 -13.22 1.26 -6.69
N GLY A 226 -12.35 1.37 -7.71
CA GLY A 226 -12.49 0.66 -8.97
C GLY A 226 -12.34 -0.85 -8.85
N ALA A 227 -11.51 -1.34 -7.92
CA ALA A 227 -11.24 -2.75 -7.74
C ALA A 227 -12.51 -3.56 -7.47
N GLY A 228 -13.36 -3.11 -6.55
CA GLY A 228 -14.59 -3.80 -6.22
C GLY A 228 -15.54 -3.93 -7.40
N ALA A 229 -15.82 -2.82 -8.08
CA ALA A 229 -16.76 -2.76 -9.20
C ALA A 229 -16.22 -3.49 -10.45
N PHE A 230 -14.96 -3.22 -10.82
CA PHE A 230 -14.38 -3.82 -12.02
C PHE A 230 -14.14 -5.33 -11.87
N MET A 231 -13.68 -5.78 -10.70
CA MET A 231 -13.55 -7.21 -10.43
C MET A 231 -14.92 -7.91 -10.48
N GLY A 232 -15.98 -7.29 -9.90
CA GLY A 232 -17.34 -7.83 -10.00
C GLY A 232 -17.79 -7.98 -11.44
N LEU A 233 -17.62 -6.93 -12.25
CA LEU A 233 -17.95 -6.97 -13.67
C LEU A 233 -17.19 -8.07 -14.42
N MET A 234 -15.88 -8.23 -14.17
CA MET A 234 -15.08 -9.27 -14.80
C MET A 234 -15.53 -10.67 -14.38
N VAL A 235 -15.87 -10.86 -13.11
CA VAL A 235 -16.38 -12.14 -12.61
C VAL A 235 -17.76 -12.45 -13.18
N ASP A 236 -18.64 -11.46 -13.30
CA ASP A 236 -19.99 -11.64 -13.87
C ASP A 236 -19.96 -11.96 -15.36
N LEU A 237 -19.05 -11.34 -16.13
CA LEU A 237 -18.98 -11.53 -17.58
C LEU A 237 -18.16 -12.75 -18.01
N TYR A 238 -17.06 -13.02 -17.32
CA TYR A 238 -16.05 -14.02 -17.73
C TYR A 238 -15.75 -15.06 -16.66
N GLY A 239 -16.51 -15.08 -15.55
CA GLY A 239 -16.23 -15.94 -14.42
C GLY A 239 -14.98 -15.51 -13.64
N TRP A 240 -14.56 -16.34 -12.71
CA TRP A 240 -13.40 -16.06 -11.85
C TRP A 240 -12.09 -15.91 -12.64
N ASP A 241 -11.96 -16.60 -13.77
CA ASP A 241 -10.79 -16.46 -14.65
C ASP A 241 -10.63 -15.02 -15.17
N GLY A 242 -11.74 -14.36 -15.51
CA GLY A 242 -11.74 -12.95 -15.89
C GLY A 242 -11.21 -12.05 -14.78
N GLY A 243 -11.57 -12.33 -13.52
CA GLY A 243 -11.04 -11.60 -12.35
C GLY A 243 -9.52 -11.77 -12.21
N PHE A 244 -9.00 -12.99 -12.34
CA PHE A 244 -7.56 -13.25 -12.27
C PHE A 244 -6.78 -12.62 -13.43
N ILE A 245 -7.33 -12.66 -14.65
CA ILE A 245 -6.74 -11.98 -15.81
C ILE A 245 -6.65 -10.47 -15.54
N ALA A 246 -7.69 -9.88 -14.95
CA ALA A 246 -7.68 -8.46 -14.58
C ALA A 246 -6.59 -8.14 -13.54
N LEU A 247 -6.40 -8.99 -12.53
CA LEU A 247 -5.34 -8.83 -11.52
C LEU A 247 -3.95 -8.92 -12.14
N VAL A 248 -3.69 -9.93 -12.98
CA VAL A 248 -2.40 -10.08 -13.68
C VAL A 248 -2.16 -8.92 -14.64
N GLY A 249 -3.19 -8.50 -15.38
CA GLY A 249 -3.13 -7.32 -16.25
C GLY A 249 -2.76 -6.05 -15.48
N ALA A 250 -3.36 -5.84 -14.31
CA ALA A 250 -3.03 -4.72 -13.44
C ALA A 250 -1.58 -4.79 -12.94
N CYS A 251 -1.06 -5.98 -12.61
CA CYS A 251 0.35 -6.15 -12.26
C CYS A 251 1.27 -5.71 -13.41
N ILE A 252 0.99 -6.16 -14.62
CA ILE A 252 1.77 -5.81 -15.81
C ILE A 252 1.74 -4.30 -16.06
N LEU A 253 0.56 -3.68 -16.00
CA LEU A 253 0.42 -2.24 -16.17
C LEU A 253 1.17 -1.46 -15.10
N SER A 254 1.09 -1.89 -13.83
CA SER A 254 1.88 -1.28 -12.76
C SER A 254 3.38 -1.34 -13.06
N ILE A 255 3.90 -2.50 -13.49
CA ILE A 255 5.30 -2.68 -13.84
C ILE A 255 5.69 -1.76 -15.01
N VAL A 256 4.87 -1.64 -16.06
CA VAL A 256 5.13 -0.76 -17.19
C VAL A 256 5.28 0.70 -16.72
N PHE A 257 4.36 1.19 -15.89
CA PHE A 257 4.45 2.56 -15.39
C PHE A 257 5.64 2.75 -14.43
N LEU A 258 5.98 1.75 -13.62
CA LEU A 258 7.18 1.80 -12.77
C LEU A 258 8.47 1.83 -13.60
N LEU A 259 8.55 1.10 -14.71
CA LEU A 259 9.69 1.16 -15.63
C LEU A 259 9.89 2.57 -16.20
N LEU A 260 8.82 3.30 -16.49
CA LEU A 260 8.89 4.69 -16.94
C LEU A 260 9.47 5.63 -15.87
N THR A 261 9.38 5.26 -14.59
CA THR A 261 9.99 6.06 -13.51
C THR A 261 11.49 5.82 -13.35
N LEU A 262 12.07 4.77 -13.96
CA LEU A 262 13.52 4.51 -13.89
C LEU A 262 14.38 5.59 -14.57
N GLY A 263 13.79 6.37 -15.45
CA GLY A 263 14.46 7.51 -16.09
C GLY A 263 14.62 8.75 -15.19
N ASP A 264 14.01 8.74 -14.02
CA ASP A 264 14.18 9.78 -13.02
C ASP A 264 15.57 9.62 -12.37
N LYS A 265 16.42 10.65 -12.51
CA LYS A 265 17.75 10.64 -11.90
C LYS A 265 17.74 11.02 -10.42
N GLY A 266 16.53 11.20 -9.83
CA GLY A 266 16.37 11.56 -8.44
C GLY A 266 17.23 12.76 -8.01
N GLN A 267 16.81 13.57 -7.11
CA GLN A 267 17.71 14.49 -6.42
C GLN A 267 18.64 13.67 -5.51
N GLN A 268 19.70 13.08 -6.10
CA GLN A 268 20.81 12.48 -5.38
C GLN A 268 21.80 13.54 -4.94
#